data_0d9324efe29acc10ab68e8168b8d231a
#
_entry.id   0d9324efe29acc10ab68e8168b8d231a
#
_cell.length_a   1.000
_cell.length_b   1.000
_cell.length_c   1.000
_cell.angle_alpha   90.00
_cell.angle_beta   90.00
_cell.angle_gamma   90.00
#
_symmetry.space_group_name_H-M   'P 1'
#
loop_
_entity.id
_entity.type
_entity.pdbx_description
1 polymer ?
#
loop_
_entity_poly.entity_id
_entity_poly.type
_entity_poly.pdbx_seq_one_letter_code
_entity_poly.pdbx_strand_id
1 'polypeptide(L)'
;MIAPAIAVRVDVTETKAEVATHWHRKGQLVFALGGGVTCRVPSGLWMVPPHCGVWIPGSMEHSNIATANARIFFVYIEPGAADLPDRCCTLSISPLLRELIIELADRVEEDEARDGLLNTILLSELPRMPVQQLHLPISAEPRLRRIAEALAQNPADRSTLAEWANRVALSESSLARLIVKQTGLSFGRWRQQLHLIVAIRELASGASVQQVSGDLGYGSVTAFITMFKKALGKPPAKYLASVARNGGSAFVA
;
A
#
# COMPACT_ATOMS: atom_id res chain seq x y z
N MET A 1 -31.32 7.45 6.78
CA MET A 1 -30.75 6.11 6.52
C MET A 1 -29.23 6.21 6.65
N ILE A 2 -28.53 5.26 7.26
CA ILE A 2 -27.05 5.33 7.36
C ILE A 2 -26.50 5.06 5.95
N ALA A 3 -25.63 5.94 5.44
CA ALA A 3 -25.01 5.76 4.13
C ALA A 3 -24.18 4.47 4.09
N PRO A 4 -24.32 3.62 3.06
CA PRO A 4 -23.64 2.32 2.97
C PRO A 4 -22.14 2.46 2.78
N ALA A 5 -21.67 3.60 2.24
CA ALA A 5 -20.27 3.99 2.21
C ALA A 5 -20.11 5.49 2.51
N ILE A 6 -19.00 5.86 3.14
CA ILE A 6 -18.65 7.24 3.46
C ILE A 6 -17.19 7.44 3.06
N ALA A 7 -16.90 8.45 2.25
CA ALA A 7 -15.55 8.84 1.89
C ALA A 7 -15.12 10.09 2.69
N VAL A 8 -13.88 10.07 3.18
CA VAL A 8 -13.28 11.17 3.94
C VAL A 8 -11.89 11.46 3.38
N ARG A 9 -11.61 12.74 3.11
CA ARG A 9 -10.27 13.20 2.71
C ARG A 9 -9.45 13.65 3.92
N VAL A 10 -8.18 13.27 3.94
CA VAL A 10 -7.19 13.74 4.90
C VAL A 10 -5.95 14.21 4.15
N ASP A 11 -5.65 15.49 4.29
CA ASP A 11 -4.42 16.10 3.77
C ASP A 11 -3.39 16.20 4.90
N VAL A 12 -2.24 15.54 4.73
CA VAL A 12 -1.14 15.48 5.70
C VAL A 12 -0.16 16.59 5.38
N THR A 13 -0.08 17.60 6.23
CA THR A 13 0.80 18.78 6.07
C THR A 13 2.12 18.65 6.80
N GLU A 14 2.21 17.78 7.81
CA GLU A 14 3.38 17.59 8.65
C GLU A 14 4.25 16.42 8.22
N THR A 15 5.45 16.32 8.80
CA THR A 15 6.51 15.41 8.36
C THR A 15 6.17 13.92 8.45
N LYS A 16 5.24 13.53 9.31
CA LYS A 16 4.75 12.16 9.46
C LYS A 16 3.47 12.16 10.29
N ALA A 17 2.40 11.63 9.74
CA ALA A 17 1.19 11.36 10.49
C ALA A 17 1.07 9.85 10.75
N GLU A 18 0.85 9.48 12.01
CA GLU A 18 0.62 8.09 12.41
C GLU A 18 -0.70 7.99 13.16
N VAL A 19 -1.57 7.14 12.67
CA VAL A 19 -2.79 6.74 13.38
C VAL A 19 -2.47 5.47 14.15
N ALA A 20 -2.63 5.53 15.48
CA ALA A 20 -2.37 4.39 16.36
C ALA A 20 -3.21 3.16 15.96
N THR A 21 -2.78 1.98 16.40
CA THR A 21 -3.52 0.73 16.15
C THR A 21 -4.92 0.82 16.75
N HIS A 22 -5.91 0.58 15.90
CA HIS A 22 -7.34 0.60 16.23
C HIS A 22 -8.10 -0.39 15.34
N TRP A 23 -9.38 -0.53 15.58
CA TRP A 23 -10.31 -1.28 14.75
C TRP A 23 -11.68 -0.62 14.73
N HIS A 24 -12.46 -0.89 13.72
CA HIS A 24 -13.86 -0.45 13.60
C HIS A 24 -14.69 -1.46 12.81
N ARG A 25 -16.01 -1.42 13.00
CA ARG A 25 -16.95 -2.37 12.38
C ARG A 25 -16.97 -2.30 10.86
N LYS A 26 -16.89 -1.11 10.29
CA LYS A 26 -16.88 -0.89 8.84
C LYS A 26 -15.59 -1.39 8.23
N GLY A 27 -15.63 -1.92 7.01
CA GLY A 27 -14.41 -2.10 6.22
C GLY A 27 -13.86 -0.75 5.77
N GLN A 28 -12.58 -0.68 5.47
CA GLN A 28 -11.90 0.55 5.06
C GLN A 28 -11.09 0.33 3.79
N LEU A 29 -11.35 1.13 2.77
CA LEU A 29 -10.45 1.27 1.63
C LEU A 29 -9.59 2.51 1.84
N VAL A 30 -8.27 2.35 1.82
CA VAL A 30 -7.30 3.44 1.90
C VAL A 30 -6.76 3.71 0.52
N PHE A 31 -6.99 4.90 0.00
CA PHE A 31 -6.54 5.35 -1.32
C PHE A 31 -5.74 6.65 -1.19
N ALA A 32 -4.66 6.82 -1.97
CA ALA A 32 -3.83 8.03 -1.93
C ALA A 32 -3.63 8.62 -3.32
N LEU A 33 -3.80 9.93 -3.45
CA LEU A 33 -3.51 10.68 -4.69
C LEU A 33 -2.08 11.21 -4.74
N GLY A 34 -1.46 11.45 -3.59
CA GLY A 34 -0.09 11.93 -3.48
C GLY A 34 0.56 11.48 -2.18
N GLY A 35 1.88 11.51 -2.12
CA GLY A 35 2.62 10.96 -1.00
C GLY A 35 2.52 9.44 -0.89
N GLY A 36 2.81 8.89 0.27
CA GLY A 36 2.75 7.47 0.56
C GLY A 36 2.01 7.16 1.85
N VAL A 37 1.21 6.10 1.84
CA VAL A 37 0.56 5.55 3.02
C VAL A 37 0.96 4.10 3.20
N THR A 38 1.28 3.71 4.42
CA THR A 38 1.54 2.32 4.80
C THR A 38 0.52 1.90 5.84
N CYS A 39 -0.28 0.90 5.52
CA CYS A 39 -1.20 0.26 6.44
C CYS A 39 -0.51 -0.94 7.08
N ARG A 40 -0.50 -1.01 8.40
CA ARG A 40 -0.02 -2.17 9.16
C ARG A 40 -1.24 -2.94 9.65
N VAL A 41 -1.28 -4.23 9.34
CA VAL A 41 -2.28 -5.18 9.84
C VAL A 41 -1.56 -6.40 10.44
N PRO A 42 -2.24 -7.29 11.19
CA PRO A 42 -1.58 -8.47 11.78
C PRO A 42 -0.84 -9.34 10.77
N SER A 43 -1.35 -9.45 9.54
CA SER A 43 -0.77 -10.28 8.48
C SER A 43 0.34 -9.63 7.67
N GLY A 44 0.58 -8.31 7.81
CA GLY A 44 1.62 -7.66 7.01
C GLY A 44 1.62 -6.14 7.00
N LEU A 45 2.56 -5.63 6.20
CA LEU A 45 2.62 -4.22 5.81
C LEU A 45 2.08 -4.07 4.40
N TRP A 46 1.13 -3.17 4.25
CA TRP A 46 0.46 -2.85 3.02
C TRP A 46 0.73 -1.40 2.67
N MET A 47 1.50 -1.15 1.64
CA MET A 47 1.63 0.19 1.11
C MET A 47 0.53 0.43 0.10
N VAL A 48 -0.01 1.64 0.10
CA VAL A 48 -0.95 2.11 -0.92
C VAL A 48 -0.16 2.59 -2.14
N PRO A 49 -0.05 1.78 -3.21
CA PRO A 49 0.63 2.23 -4.43
C PRO A 49 -0.27 3.21 -5.18
N PRO A 50 0.31 4.05 -6.03
CA PRO A 50 -0.48 4.87 -6.94
C PRO A 50 -1.46 4.03 -7.78
N HIS A 51 -2.68 4.53 -7.98
CA HIS A 51 -3.83 3.86 -8.61
C HIS A 51 -4.28 2.55 -7.95
N CYS A 52 -3.86 2.32 -6.72
CA CYS A 52 -4.36 1.22 -5.92
C CYS A 52 -4.96 1.76 -4.63
N GLY A 53 -5.86 0.98 -4.05
CA GLY A 53 -6.32 1.14 -2.69
C GLY A 53 -6.00 -0.10 -1.88
N VAL A 54 -5.72 0.07 -0.61
CA VAL A 54 -5.61 -1.05 0.32
C VAL A 54 -6.95 -1.24 0.99
N TRP A 55 -7.56 -2.40 0.78
CA TRP A 55 -8.77 -2.83 1.45
C TRP A 55 -8.44 -3.51 2.77
N ILE A 56 -9.05 -3.06 3.84
CA ILE A 56 -8.96 -3.63 5.19
C ILE A 56 -10.37 -4.01 5.62
N PRO A 57 -10.68 -5.30 5.81
CA PRO A 57 -11.99 -5.74 6.27
C PRO A 57 -12.36 -5.15 7.62
N GLY A 58 -13.66 -5.03 7.87
CA GLY A 58 -14.17 -4.59 9.17
C GLY A 58 -13.70 -5.47 10.33
N SER A 59 -13.57 -4.90 11.50
CA SER A 59 -13.08 -5.53 12.74
C SER A 59 -11.62 -6.03 12.71
N MET A 60 -10.86 -5.70 11.66
CA MET A 60 -9.43 -5.99 11.59
C MET A 60 -8.62 -4.86 12.26
N GLU A 61 -7.77 -5.21 13.22
CA GLU A 61 -6.83 -4.26 13.83
C GLU A 61 -5.87 -3.72 12.77
N HIS A 62 -5.69 -2.41 12.74
CA HIS A 62 -4.77 -1.77 11.80
C HIS A 62 -4.26 -0.42 12.31
N SER A 63 -3.14 0.01 11.74
CA SER A 63 -2.60 1.37 11.90
C SER A 63 -2.16 1.91 10.54
N ASN A 64 -2.15 3.23 10.40
CA ASN A 64 -1.76 3.89 9.17
C ASN A 64 -0.63 4.89 9.43
N ILE A 65 0.40 4.85 8.58
CA ILE A 65 1.52 5.79 8.61
C ILE A 65 1.56 6.49 7.26
N ALA A 66 1.48 7.80 7.27
CA ALA A 66 1.51 8.62 6.06
C ALA A 66 2.81 9.45 5.99
N THR A 67 3.33 9.64 4.77
CA THR A 67 4.40 10.59 4.51
C THR A 67 3.87 12.03 4.53
N ALA A 68 4.76 13.00 4.69
CA ALA A 68 4.43 14.40 4.43
C ALA A 68 3.85 14.57 3.02
N ASN A 69 2.97 15.54 2.85
CA ASN A 69 2.27 15.84 1.59
C ASN A 69 1.39 14.68 1.06
N ALA A 70 1.02 13.72 1.90
CA ALA A 70 0.07 12.68 1.50
C ALA A 70 -1.35 13.27 1.45
N ARG A 71 -2.03 13.02 0.33
CA ARG A 71 -3.47 13.25 0.18
C ARG A 71 -4.17 11.91 0.17
N ILE A 72 -4.88 11.61 1.25
CA ILE A 72 -5.44 10.29 1.54
C ILE A 72 -6.96 10.37 1.51
N PHE A 73 -7.57 9.32 0.97
CA PHE A 73 -9.01 9.09 1.03
C PHE A 73 -9.26 7.80 1.78
N PHE A 74 -10.07 7.88 2.80
CA PHE A 74 -10.59 6.73 3.54
C PHE A 74 -12.04 6.51 3.12
N VAL A 75 -12.35 5.35 2.56
CA VAL A 75 -13.72 4.96 2.25
C VAL A 75 -14.15 3.90 3.24
N TYR A 76 -15.07 4.25 4.11
CA TYR A 76 -15.64 3.36 5.12
C TYR A 76 -16.88 2.69 4.55
N ILE A 77 -16.91 1.36 4.51
CA ILE A 77 -17.96 0.56 3.87
C ILE A 77 -18.65 -0.30 4.93
N GLU A 78 -19.98 -0.24 4.98
CA GLU A 78 -20.77 -1.06 5.88
C GLU A 78 -20.61 -2.55 5.56
N PRO A 79 -20.54 -3.43 6.58
CA PRO A 79 -20.52 -4.87 6.36
C PRO A 79 -21.68 -5.33 5.49
N GLY A 80 -21.39 -6.09 4.44
CA GLY A 80 -22.39 -6.62 3.50
C GLY A 80 -22.87 -5.63 2.44
N ALA A 81 -22.38 -4.37 2.42
CA ALA A 81 -22.76 -3.40 1.39
C ALA A 81 -22.13 -3.70 0.01
N ALA A 82 -21.02 -4.44 -0.03
CA ALA A 82 -20.38 -4.92 -1.25
C ALA A 82 -19.71 -6.27 -1.00
N ASP A 83 -19.59 -7.09 -2.05
CA ASP A 83 -18.88 -8.38 -2.01
C ASP A 83 -17.37 -8.15 -2.13
N LEU A 84 -16.75 -7.79 -1.02
CA LEU A 84 -15.33 -7.51 -0.91
C LEU A 84 -14.61 -8.64 -0.15
N PRO A 85 -13.28 -8.85 -0.40
CA PRO A 85 -12.53 -9.88 0.27
C PRO A 85 -12.58 -9.79 1.80
N ASP A 86 -12.66 -10.92 2.48
CA ASP A 86 -12.60 -11.05 3.94
C ASP A 86 -11.18 -10.90 4.53
N ARG A 87 -10.21 -10.58 3.67
CA ARG A 87 -8.79 -10.38 4.00
C ARG A 87 -8.29 -9.04 3.48
N CYS A 88 -7.26 -8.50 4.12
CA CYS A 88 -6.56 -7.33 3.63
C CYS A 88 -5.95 -7.62 2.24
N CYS A 89 -6.15 -6.71 1.29
CA CYS A 89 -5.60 -6.83 -0.06
C CYS A 89 -5.42 -5.47 -0.72
N THR A 90 -4.57 -5.43 -1.76
CA THR A 90 -4.44 -4.26 -2.63
C THR A 90 -5.37 -4.42 -3.82
N LEU A 91 -6.21 -3.43 -4.07
CA LEU A 91 -7.12 -3.36 -5.21
C LEU A 91 -6.61 -2.32 -6.20
N SER A 92 -6.62 -2.64 -7.50
CA SER A 92 -6.44 -1.60 -8.52
C SER A 92 -7.64 -0.67 -8.52
N ILE A 93 -7.42 0.64 -8.57
CA ILE A 93 -8.51 1.63 -8.59
C ILE A 93 -8.65 2.15 -10.03
N SER A 94 -9.82 1.93 -10.64
CA SER A 94 -10.12 2.46 -11.96
C SER A 94 -10.25 3.99 -11.94
N PRO A 95 -10.08 4.69 -13.08
CA PRO A 95 -10.32 6.14 -13.14
C PRO A 95 -11.74 6.51 -12.67
N LEU A 96 -12.75 5.72 -12.99
CA LEU A 96 -14.12 5.96 -12.54
C LEU A 96 -14.21 5.90 -11.01
N LEU A 97 -13.68 4.84 -10.38
CA LEU A 97 -13.70 4.71 -8.92
C LEU A 97 -12.92 5.83 -8.23
N ARG A 98 -11.80 6.23 -8.81
CA ARG A 98 -11.01 7.36 -8.30
C ARG A 98 -11.84 8.63 -8.23
N GLU A 99 -12.49 9.01 -9.33
CA GLU A 99 -13.31 10.23 -9.38
C GLU A 99 -14.52 10.13 -8.45
N LEU A 100 -15.17 8.97 -8.36
CA LEU A 100 -16.27 8.74 -7.41
C LEU A 100 -15.83 8.92 -5.95
N ILE A 101 -14.65 8.39 -5.58
CA ILE A 101 -14.11 8.53 -4.22
C ILE A 101 -13.82 10.01 -3.91
N ILE A 102 -13.21 10.73 -4.86
CA ILE A 102 -12.90 12.15 -4.70
C ILE A 102 -14.20 12.95 -4.55
N GLU A 103 -15.14 12.75 -5.43
CA GLU A 103 -16.44 13.43 -5.42
C GLU A 103 -17.18 13.20 -4.09
N LEU A 104 -17.23 11.95 -3.62
CA LEU A 104 -17.88 11.61 -2.35
C LEU A 104 -17.18 12.22 -1.14
N ALA A 105 -15.86 12.44 -1.21
CA ALA A 105 -15.08 12.98 -0.09
C ALA A 105 -15.02 14.51 -0.05
N ASP A 106 -15.09 15.18 -1.20
CA ASP A 106 -14.89 16.63 -1.32
C ASP A 106 -16.20 17.45 -1.32
N ARG A 107 -17.36 16.78 -1.25
CA ARG A 107 -18.64 17.46 -1.26
C ARG A 107 -18.89 18.35 -0.05
N VAL A 108 -19.46 19.50 -0.32
CA VAL A 108 -19.84 20.50 0.69
C VAL A 108 -21.37 20.49 0.93
N GLU A 109 -22.17 20.15 -0.08
CA GLU A 109 -23.62 20.12 -0.01
C GLU A 109 -24.15 18.68 0.12
N GLU A 110 -25.10 18.46 1.03
CA GLU A 110 -25.77 17.19 1.21
C GLU A 110 -26.90 17.04 0.18
N ASP A 111 -26.75 16.10 -0.75
CA ASP A 111 -27.77 15.66 -1.69
C ASP A 111 -27.94 14.15 -1.55
N GLU A 112 -28.86 13.73 -0.69
CA GLU A 112 -29.10 12.31 -0.37
C GLU A 112 -29.39 11.46 -1.62
N ALA A 113 -30.11 12.00 -2.61
CA ALA A 113 -30.46 11.27 -3.80
C ALA A 113 -29.24 11.02 -4.70
N ARG A 114 -28.44 12.06 -4.94
CA ARG A 114 -27.19 11.98 -5.68
C ARG A 114 -26.19 11.07 -4.98
N ASP A 115 -26.08 11.20 -3.67
CA ASP A 115 -25.19 10.40 -2.82
C ASP A 115 -25.53 8.92 -2.88
N GLY A 116 -26.81 8.59 -2.86
CA GLY A 116 -27.29 7.22 -3.03
C GLY A 116 -26.87 6.62 -4.36
N LEU A 117 -26.95 7.40 -5.46
CA LEU A 117 -26.52 6.96 -6.79
C LEU A 117 -24.99 6.76 -6.85
N LEU A 118 -24.19 7.71 -6.36
CA LEU A 118 -22.73 7.61 -6.35
C LEU A 118 -22.24 6.42 -5.51
N ASN A 119 -22.85 6.22 -4.34
CA ASN A 119 -22.57 5.07 -3.49
C ASN A 119 -22.93 3.75 -4.18
N THR A 120 -24.06 3.69 -4.87
CA THR A 120 -24.48 2.50 -5.62
C THR A 120 -23.46 2.13 -6.68
N ILE A 121 -22.99 3.10 -7.46
CA ILE A 121 -21.97 2.87 -8.50
C ILE A 121 -20.64 2.44 -7.84
N LEU A 122 -20.18 3.14 -6.81
CA LEU A 122 -18.94 2.82 -6.10
C LEU A 122 -18.95 1.38 -5.58
N LEU A 123 -20.01 0.98 -4.89
CA LEU A 123 -20.14 -0.35 -4.30
C LEU A 123 -20.33 -1.46 -5.35
N SER A 124 -20.88 -1.15 -6.52
CA SER A 124 -20.98 -2.10 -7.64
C SER A 124 -19.67 -2.32 -8.37
N GLU A 125 -18.79 -1.29 -8.42
CA GLU A 125 -17.52 -1.35 -9.13
C GLU A 125 -16.37 -1.92 -8.29
N LEU A 126 -16.36 -1.66 -6.98
CA LEU A 126 -15.27 -2.12 -6.09
C LEU A 126 -15.00 -3.63 -6.15
N PRO A 127 -16.01 -4.54 -6.15
CA PRO A 127 -15.77 -5.99 -6.24
C PRO A 127 -15.14 -6.44 -7.56
N ARG A 128 -15.25 -5.61 -8.61
CA ARG A 128 -14.69 -5.90 -9.94
C ARG A 128 -13.21 -5.54 -10.07
N MET A 129 -12.66 -4.87 -9.06
CA MET A 129 -11.27 -4.40 -9.11
C MET A 129 -10.27 -5.54 -8.95
N PRO A 130 -9.26 -5.62 -9.85
CA PRO A 130 -8.23 -6.65 -9.75
C PRO A 130 -7.43 -6.54 -8.45
N VAL A 131 -7.23 -7.69 -7.78
CA VAL A 131 -6.35 -7.80 -6.62
C VAL A 131 -4.89 -7.82 -7.06
N GLN A 132 -4.07 -6.97 -6.46
CA GLN A 132 -2.63 -6.86 -6.70
C GLN A 132 -1.82 -7.52 -5.58
N GLN A 133 -0.70 -8.15 -5.93
CA GLN A 133 0.22 -8.77 -4.97
C GLN A 133 1.28 -7.75 -4.48
N LEU A 134 0.84 -6.64 -3.90
CA LEU A 134 1.70 -5.54 -3.46
C LEU A 134 1.62 -5.35 -1.93
N HIS A 135 2.08 -6.36 -1.20
CA HIS A 135 2.21 -6.30 0.26
C HIS A 135 3.49 -7.01 0.71
N LEU A 136 3.99 -6.65 1.88
CA LEU A 136 5.06 -7.37 2.54
C LEU A 136 4.44 -8.28 3.61
N PRO A 137 4.39 -9.60 3.42
CA PRO A 137 3.92 -10.49 4.46
C PRO A 137 4.80 -10.37 5.70
N ILE A 138 4.19 -10.07 6.85
CA ILE A 138 4.88 -10.08 8.15
C ILE A 138 4.27 -11.20 8.98
N SER A 139 5.11 -12.12 9.39
CA SER A 139 4.69 -13.21 10.27
C SER A 139 4.53 -12.72 11.71
N ALA A 140 3.60 -13.34 12.45
CA ALA A 140 3.52 -13.20 13.90
C ALA A 140 4.73 -13.81 14.62
N GLU A 141 5.56 -14.61 13.94
CA GLU A 141 6.77 -15.21 14.48
C GLU A 141 7.81 -14.13 14.84
N PRO A 142 8.24 -14.01 16.09
CA PRO A 142 9.02 -12.86 16.58
C PRO A 142 10.34 -12.64 15.84
N ARG A 143 11.01 -13.72 15.42
CA ARG A 143 12.30 -13.65 14.69
C ARG A 143 12.13 -13.05 13.31
N LEU A 144 11.07 -13.45 12.57
CA LEU A 144 10.80 -12.87 11.26
C LEU A 144 10.32 -11.43 11.37
N ARG A 145 9.56 -11.10 12.40
CA ARG A 145 9.18 -9.71 12.68
C ARG A 145 10.41 -8.83 12.90
N ARG A 146 11.37 -9.26 13.73
CA ARG A 146 12.62 -8.52 13.93
C ARG A 146 13.40 -8.30 12.64
N ILE A 147 13.49 -9.32 11.76
CA ILE A 147 14.14 -9.18 10.45
C ILE A 147 13.38 -8.18 9.57
N ALA A 148 12.04 -8.28 9.51
CA ALA A 148 11.19 -7.38 8.73
C ALA A 148 11.35 -5.92 9.19
N GLU A 149 11.31 -5.69 10.50
CA GLU A 149 11.48 -4.35 11.09
C GLU A 149 12.87 -3.78 10.80
N ALA A 150 13.92 -4.57 10.98
CA ALA A 150 15.29 -4.14 10.69
C ALA A 150 15.49 -3.81 9.20
N LEU A 151 14.98 -4.64 8.29
CA LEU A 151 15.03 -4.38 6.85
C LEU A 151 14.17 -3.18 6.45
N ALA A 152 13.02 -2.94 7.13
CA ALA A 152 12.20 -1.77 6.88
C ALA A 152 12.88 -0.46 7.36
N GLN A 153 13.65 -0.51 8.46
CA GLN A 153 14.44 0.62 8.96
C GLN A 153 15.68 0.89 8.11
N ASN A 154 16.31 -0.15 7.60
CA ASN A 154 17.48 -0.06 6.72
C ASN A 154 17.30 -0.95 5.48
N PRO A 155 16.57 -0.50 4.45
CA PRO A 155 16.36 -1.28 3.22
C PRO A 155 17.65 -1.59 2.45
N ALA A 156 18.71 -0.81 2.66
CA ALA A 156 20.01 -1.01 2.04
C ALA A 156 20.82 -2.16 2.68
N ASP A 157 20.35 -2.78 3.77
CA ASP A 157 21.06 -3.89 4.42
C ASP A 157 21.27 -5.06 3.44
N ARG A 158 22.54 -5.35 3.19
CA ARG A 158 22.98 -6.40 2.26
C ARG A 158 23.25 -7.74 2.95
N SER A 159 22.95 -7.85 4.24
CA SER A 159 23.19 -9.06 5.00
C SER A 159 22.59 -10.28 4.31
N THR A 160 23.38 -11.32 4.25
CA THR A 160 23.01 -12.62 3.69
C THR A 160 21.98 -13.33 4.58
N LEU A 161 21.37 -14.38 4.06
CA LEU A 161 20.47 -15.21 4.85
C LEU A 161 21.21 -15.85 6.05
N ALA A 162 22.48 -16.25 5.86
CA ALA A 162 23.32 -16.82 6.91
C ALA A 162 23.57 -15.82 8.04
N GLU A 163 23.90 -14.56 7.71
CA GLU A 163 24.11 -13.50 8.71
C GLU A 163 22.82 -13.19 9.48
N TRP A 164 21.67 -13.14 8.80
CA TRP A 164 20.39 -12.98 9.46
C TRP A 164 20.04 -14.19 10.34
N ALA A 165 20.33 -15.41 9.89
CA ALA A 165 20.12 -16.63 10.67
C ALA A 165 20.90 -16.57 12.00
N ASN A 166 22.17 -16.17 11.94
CA ASN A 166 23.01 -15.98 13.13
C ASN A 166 22.41 -14.93 14.10
N ARG A 167 21.92 -13.78 13.58
CA ARG A 167 21.30 -12.73 14.42
C ARG A 167 20.03 -13.17 15.15
N VAL A 168 19.34 -14.19 14.62
CA VAL A 168 18.11 -14.73 15.22
C VAL A 168 18.29 -16.13 15.81
N ALA A 169 19.53 -16.57 16.02
CA ALA A 169 19.91 -17.86 16.60
C ALA A 169 19.27 -19.07 15.90
N LEU A 170 19.34 -19.08 14.57
CA LEU A 170 18.90 -20.19 13.71
C LEU A 170 20.02 -20.62 12.77
N SER A 171 19.92 -21.85 12.23
CA SER A 171 20.70 -22.21 11.05
C SER A 171 20.10 -21.55 9.80
N GLU A 172 20.93 -21.33 8.78
CA GLU A 172 20.48 -20.76 7.50
C GLU A 172 19.31 -21.54 6.89
N SER A 173 19.41 -22.88 6.89
CA SER A 173 18.37 -23.77 6.38
C SER A 173 17.07 -23.69 7.18
N SER A 174 17.17 -23.51 8.51
CA SER A 174 15.99 -23.37 9.37
C SER A 174 15.31 -22.02 9.14
N LEU A 175 16.08 -20.93 9.00
CA LEU A 175 15.53 -19.63 8.68
C LEU A 175 14.89 -19.62 7.29
N ALA A 176 15.54 -20.22 6.27
CA ALA A 176 14.98 -20.33 4.93
C ALA A 176 13.60 -21.01 4.93
N ARG A 177 13.51 -22.17 5.59
CA ARG A 177 12.22 -22.92 5.71
C ARG A 177 11.17 -22.12 6.48
N LEU A 178 11.57 -21.44 7.55
CA LEU A 178 10.67 -20.62 8.35
C LEU A 178 10.07 -19.48 7.54
N ILE A 179 10.91 -18.75 6.77
CA ILE A 179 10.46 -17.66 5.89
C ILE A 179 9.45 -18.20 4.87
N VAL A 180 9.78 -19.28 4.15
CA VAL A 180 8.88 -19.85 3.14
C VAL A 180 7.57 -20.31 3.77
N LYS A 181 7.63 -20.99 4.92
CA LYS A 181 6.44 -21.47 5.65
C LYS A 181 5.51 -20.32 6.04
N GLN A 182 6.07 -19.20 6.48
CA GLN A 182 5.30 -18.08 7.05
C GLN A 182 4.88 -17.04 6.03
N THR A 183 5.65 -16.87 4.95
CA THR A 183 5.42 -15.79 3.97
C THR A 183 5.07 -16.30 2.57
N GLY A 184 5.28 -17.57 2.29
CA GLY A 184 5.17 -18.14 0.94
C GLY A 184 6.32 -17.74 0.00
N LEU A 185 7.30 -16.96 0.47
CA LEU A 185 8.37 -16.38 -0.34
C LEU A 185 9.75 -16.87 0.12
N SER A 186 10.71 -16.99 -0.80
CA SER A 186 12.12 -17.09 -0.41
C SER A 186 12.61 -15.76 0.18
N PHE A 187 13.67 -15.78 0.99
CA PHE A 187 14.26 -14.56 1.57
C PHE A 187 14.57 -13.49 0.52
N GLY A 188 15.16 -13.90 -0.60
CA GLY A 188 15.46 -12.96 -1.69
C GLY A 188 14.22 -12.30 -2.28
N ARG A 189 13.14 -13.08 -2.48
CA ARG A 189 11.85 -12.57 -2.96
C ARG A 189 11.18 -11.67 -1.93
N TRP A 190 11.22 -12.04 -0.66
CA TRP A 190 10.67 -11.26 0.44
C TRP A 190 11.37 -9.89 0.57
N ARG A 191 12.72 -9.87 0.54
CA ARG A 191 13.49 -8.62 0.52
C ARG A 191 13.22 -7.79 -0.75
N GLN A 192 13.11 -8.43 -1.90
CA GLN A 192 12.75 -7.75 -3.15
C GLN A 192 11.36 -7.08 -3.07
N GLN A 193 10.40 -7.72 -2.42
CA GLN A 193 9.08 -7.16 -2.18
C GLN A 193 9.16 -5.88 -1.33
N LEU A 194 9.96 -5.90 -0.25
CA LEU A 194 10.23 -4.71 0.56
C LEU A 194 10.86 -3.59 -0.28
N HIS A 195 11.87 -3.91 -1.10
CA HIS A 195 12.51 -2.92 -1.98
C HIS A 195 11.50 -2.27 -2.93
N LEU A 196 10.57 -3.04 -3.49
CA LEU A 196 9.51 -2.50 -4.35
C LEU A 196 8.59 -1.55 -3.59
N ILE A 197 8.19 -1.94 -2.39
CA ILE A 197 7.35 -1.14 -1.50
C ILE A 197 8.03 0.20 -1.21
N VAL A 198 9.27 0.18 -0.77
CA VAL A 198 10.03 1.41 -0.47
C VAL A 198 10.24 2.24 -1.74
N ALA A 199 10.63 1.59 -2.86
CA ALA A 199 10.85 2.27 -4.13
C ALA A 199 9.61 3.03 -4.60
N ILE A 200 8.44 2.41 -4.59
CA ILE A 200 7.19 3.05 -5.03
C ILE A 200 6.89 4.26 -4.14
N ARG A 201 7.06 4.14 -2.83
CA ARG A 201 6.86 5.23 -1.88
C ARG A 201 7.77 6.43 -2.16
N GLU A 202 9.07 6.20 -2.21
CA GLU A 202 10.07 7.25 -2.41
C GLU A 202 9.92 7.93 -3.78
N LEU A 203 9.69 7.13 -4.82
CA LEU A 203 9.44 7.66 -6.16
C LEU A 203 8.14 8.50 -6.22
N ALA A 204 7.08 8.06 -5.55
CA ALA A 204 5.82 8.81 -5.46
C ALA A 204 5.97 10.11 -4.64
N SER A 205 6.92 10.15 -3.70
CA SER A 205 7.28 11.35 -2.94
C SER A 205 8.24 12.30 -3.70
N GLY A 206 8.61 11.96 -4.94
CA GLY A 206 9.43 12.81 -5.81
C GLY A 206 10.93 12.50 -5.80
N ALA A 207 11.38 11.45 -5.09
CA ALA A 207 12.78 11.03 -5.13
C ALA A 207 13.17 10.56 -6.54
N SER A 208 14.42 10.86 -6.94
CA SER A 208 14.94 10.42 -8.24
C SER A 208 15.19 8.91 -8.26
N VAL A 209 15.11 8.29 -9.46
CA VAL A 209 15.43 6.86 -9.65
C VAL A 209 16.85 6.54 -9.19
N GLN A 210 17.79 7.47 -9.38
CA GLN A 210 19.17 7.32 -8.94
C GLN A 210 19.29 7.30 -7.41
N GLN A 211 18.64 8.23 -6.74
CA GLN A 211 18.59 8.30 -5.28
C GLN A 211 17.99 7.03 -4.69
N VAL A 212 16.79 6.64 -5.14
CA VAL A 212 16.10 5.43 -4.65
C VAL A 212 16.95 4.17 -4.88
N SER A 213 17.63 4.06 -6.04
CA SER A 213 18.55 2.97 -6.31
C SER A 213 19.70 2.90 -5.29
N GLY A 214 20.27 4.05 -4.92
CA GLY A 214 21.31 4.18 -3.90
C GLY A 214 20.80 3.82 -2.50
N ASP A 215 19.67 4.40 -2.11
CA ASP A 215 19.06 4.22 -0.78
C ASP A 215 18.60 2.76 -0.54
N LEU A 216 18.28 2.03 -1.61
CA LEU A 216 18.03 0.59 -1.57
C LEU A 216 19.29 -0.25 -1.72
N GLY A 217 20.45 0.38 -1.82
CA GLY A 217 21.74 -0.27 -1.88
C GLY A 217 22.01 -1.02 -3.20
N TYR A 218 21.39 -0.69 -4.33
CA TYR A 218 21.73 -1.30 -5.62
C TYR A 218 23.09 -0.83 -6.13
N GLY A 219 23.91 -1.76 -6.63
CA GLY A 219 25.23 -1.45 -7.18
C GLY A 219 25.19 -0.62 -8.47
N SER A 220 24.03 -0.53 -9.13
CA SER A 220 23.81 0.34 -10.27
C SER A 220 22.32 0.64 -10.45
N VAL A 221 22.02 1.81 -11.03
CA VAL A 221 20.66 2.21 -11.41
C VAL A 221 20.04 1.21 -12.38
N THR A 222 20.82 0.65 -13.28
CA THR A 222 20.35 -0.36 -14.26
C THR A 222 19.87 -1.63 -13.57
N ALA A 223 20.56 -2.10 -12.52
CA ALA A 223 20.15 -3.28 -11.75
C ALA A 223 18.81 -3.04 -11.05
N PHE A 224 18.63 -1.86 -10.45
CA PHE A 224 17.37 -1.44 -9.84
C PHE A 224 16.23 -1.38 -10.88
N ILE A 225 16.44 -0.69 -12.02
CA ILE A 225 15.42 -0.58 -13.09
C ILE A 225 15.01 -1.96 -13.60
N THR A 226 15.95 -2.87 -13.75
CA THR A 226 15.69 -4.25 -14.22
C THR A 226 14.83 -5.00 -13.22
N MET A 227 15.16 -4.93 -11.93
CA MET A 227 14.37 -5.51 -10.85
C MET A 227 12.94 -4.96 -10.83
N PHE A 228 12.81 -3.63 -10.85
CA PHE A 228 11.53 -2.94 -10.81
C PHE A 228 10.64 -3.30 -12.02
N LYS A 229 11.21 -3.25 -13.25
CA LYS A 229 10.50 -3.63 -14.47
C LYS A 229 10.06 -5.11 -14.45
N LYS A 230 10.92 -6.01 -13.95
CA LYS A 230 10.57 -7.43 -13.83
C LYS A 230 9.38 -7.67 -12.89
N ALA A 231 9.28 -6.88 -11.82
CA ALA A 231 8.23 -7.02 -10.83
C ALA A 231 6.90 -6.34 -11.24
N LEU A 232 6.98 -5.15 -11.86
CA LEU A 232 5.81 -4.30 -12.13
C LEU A 232 5.50 -4.14 -13.64
N GLY A 233 6.21 -4.84 -14.51
CA GLY A 233 6.01 -4.83 -15.95
C GLY A 233 6.49 -3.56 -16.67
N LYS A 234 6.74 -2.47 -15.93
CA LYS A 234 7.17 -1.16 -16.47
C LYS A 234 8.39 -0.65 -15.71
N PRO A 235 9.32 0.08 -16.36
CA PRO A 235 10.40 0.76 -15.64
C PRO A 235 9.85 1.91 -14.78
N PRO A 236 10.59 2.36 -13.72
CA PRO A 236 10.11 3.34 -12.76
C PRO A 236 9.50 4.60 -13.38
N ALA A 237 10.19 5.26 -14.29
CA ALA A 237 9.72 6.49 -14.93
C ALA A 237 8.40 6.28 -15.72
N LYS A 238 8.26 5.16 -16.44
CA LYS A 238 7.02 4.83 -17.16
C LYS A 238 5.90 4.42 -16.22
N TYR A 239 6.24 3.76 -15.13
CA TYR A 239 5.30 3.41 -14.07
C TYR A 239 4.71 4.69 -13.46
N LEU A 240 5.54 5.63 -13.01
CA LEU A 240 5.12 6.92 -12.47
C LEU A 240 4.36 7.78 -13.50
N ALA A 241 4.81 7.84 -14.75
CA ALA A 241 4.11 8.58 -15.80
C ALA A 241 2.74 7.98 -16.13
N SER A 242 2.57 6.66 -16.04
CA SER A 242 1.24 6.03 -16.16
C SER A 242 0.36 6.36 -14.95
N VAL A 243 0.98 6.58 -13.80
CA VAL A 243 0.38 7.07 -12.57
C VAL A 243 -0.08 8.52 -12.72
N ALA A 244 0.80 9.41 -13.21
CA ALA A 244 0.52 10.84 -13.37
C ALA A 244 -0.52 11.12 -14.46
N ARG A 245 -0.47 10.42 -15.61
CA ARG A 245 -1.44 10.61 -16.71
C ARG A 245 -2.86 10.22 -16.34
N ASN A 246 -3.03 9.25 -15.47
CA ASN A 246 -4.35 8.90 -14.95
C ASN A 246 -4.74 9.80 -13.75
N GLY A 247 -3.82 10.64 -13.25
CA GLY A 247 -4.00 11.60 -12.16
C GLY A 247 -4.09 13.08 -12.59
N GLY A 248 -3.70 13.39 -13.80
CA GLY A 248 -3.53 14.77 -14.27
C GLY A 248 -4.40 15.12 -15.47
N SER A 249 -5.72 15.23 -15.26
CA SER A 249 -6.57 16.00 -16.15
C SER A 249 -7.61 16.75 -15.32
N ALA A 250 -7.16 17.78 -14.63
CA ALA A 250 -7.94 18.95 -14.23
C ALA A 250 -7.07 19.78 -13.27
N PHE A 251 -6.41 20.78 -13.82
CA PHE A 251 -6.23 22.14 -13.24
C PHE A 251 -5.12 22.83 -14.05
N VAL A 252 -5.52 23.33 -15.24
CA VAL A 252 -4.98 24.56 -15.81
C VAL A 252 -6.20 25.35 -16.27
N ALA A 253 -6.60 26.28 -15.50
CA ALA A 253 -7.15 27.60 -15.83
C ALA A 253 -7.39 28.35 -14.55
#